data_12b45c93eb130f739223e58d03481471
#
_entry.id   12b45c93eb130f739223e58d03481471
#
_cell.length_a   1.000
_cell.length_b   1.000
_cell.length_c   1.000
_cell.angle_alpha   90.00
_cell.angle_beta   90.00
_cell.angle_gamma   90.00
#
_symmetry.space_group_name_H-M   'P 1'
#
loop_
_entity.id
_entity.type
_entity.pdbx_description
1 polymer ?
#
loop_
_entity_poly.entity_id
_entity_poly.type
_entity_poly.pdbx_seq_one_letter_code
_entity_poly.pdbx_strand_id
1 'polypeptide(L)'
;TLHLGDTSSTTQITVKDNPSAAAGQNNLALADGCKMTFDGALSADSRIGVSVENPSQDYLTSGFAQKATIGTSEQEGTIQSDDTSLTLAYDTTAKELYIGYQVTYELGASVADGAYFTDEESLPVEDRNESRLAVIRANTHPKLPDARNGRQALGGWYQEDDTEITKDSYITGDMTIKAKCVGAQ
;
A
#
# COMPACT_ATOMS: atom_id res chain seq x y z
N THR A 1 1.74 -22.83 -8.39
CA THR A 1 0.49 -22.08 -8.13
C THR A 1 -0.24 -22.74 -6.98
N LEU A 2 -0.66 -22.00 -6.00
CA LEU A 2 -1.52 -22.46 -4.91
C LEU A 2 -2.97 -22.07 -5.25
N HIS A 3 -3.86 -23.05 -5.25
CA HIS A 3 -5.28 -22.84 -5.48
C HIS A 3 -6.03 -22.77 -4.15
N LEU A 4 -6.87 -21.77 -3.98
CA LEU A 4 -7.64 -21.49 -2.76
C LEU A 4 -9.13 -21.43 -3.08
N GLY A 5 -9.91 -22.03 -2.19
CA GLY A 5 -11.37 -22.06 -2.31
C GLY A 5 -11.90 -23.14 -3.27
N ASP A 6 -13.20 -23.18 -3.39
CA ASP A 6 -13.97 -24.08 -4.26
C ASP A 6 -15.07 -23.27 -4.94
N THR A 7 -15.33 -23.55 -6.20
CA THR A 7 -16.39 -22.88 -6.98
C THR A 7 -17.82 -23.17 -6.48
N SER A 8 -17.98 -24.21 -5.70
CA SER A 8 -19.29 -24.72 -5.24
C SER A 8 -19.60 -24.40 -3.77
N SER A 9 -18.62 -24.02 -2.97
CA SER A 9 -18.78 -23.78 -1.53
C SER A 9 -17.82 -22.75 -0.97
N THR A 10 -18.20 -22.10 0.15
CA THR A 10 -17.29 -21.27 0.90
C THR A 10 -16.34 -22.17 1.71
N THR A 11 -15.06 -22.06 1.46
CA THR A 11 -14.04 -22.92 2.09
C THR A 11 -13.34 -22.14 3.21
N GLN A 12 -13.21 -22.78 4.37
CA GLN A 12 -12.34 -22.28 5.43
C GLN A 12 -10.92 -22.79 5.24
N ILE A 13 -9.97 -21.87 5.22
CA ILE A 13 -8.55 -22.17 5.12
C ILE A 13 -7.82 -21.45 6.25
N THR A 14 -7.00 -22.20 6.98
CA THR A 14 -6.13 -21.63 8.02
C THR A 14 -4.69 -22.01 7.70
N VAL A 15 -3.87 -21.01 7.39
CA VAL A 15 -2.42 -21.12 7.21
C VAL A 15 -1.79 -20.05 8.08
N LYS A 16 -1.40 -20.43 9.29
CA LYS A 16 -0.79 -19.53 10.29
C LYS A 16 0.07 -20.30 11.26
N ASP A 17 0.88 -19.61 12.02
CA ASP A 17 1.65 -20.16 13.15
C ASP A 17 2.53 -21.36 12.76
N ASN A 18 3.02 -21.44 11.55
CA ASN A 18 3.98 -22.48 11.14
C ASN A 18 5.34 -22.22 11.79
N PRO A 19 5.82 -23.10 12.69
CA PRO A 19 6.99 -22.83 13.51
C PRO A 19 8.34 -22.98 12.79
N SER A 20 8.44 -22.66 11.52
CA SER A 20 9.71 -22.78 10.82
C SER A 20 10.51 -21.49 10.82
N ALA A 21 11.57 -21.52 11.54
CA ALA A 21 12.88 -20.94 11.37
C ALA A 21 13.10 -19.44 11.63
N ALA A 22 12.23 -18.51 11.42
CA ALA A 22 12.49 -17.11 11.77
C ALA A 22 11.25 -16.51 12.45
N ALA A 23 11.43 -15.81 13.55
CA ALA A 23 10.34 -15.16 14.25
C ALA A 23 9.61 -14.20 13.28
N GLY A 24 8.33 -14.46 13.04
CA GLY A 24 7.45 -13.60 12.26
C GLY A 24 7.20 -14.01 10.80
N GLN A 25 7.75 -15.12 10.32
CA GLN A 25 7.59 -15.55 8.91
C GLN A 25 7.12 -17.00 8.86
N ASN A 26 5.82 -17.26 8.93
CA ASN A 26 5.46 -18.66 9.17
C ASN A 26 4.22 -19.17 8.46
N ASN A 27 3.73 -18.49 7.45
CA ASN A 27 2.47 -18.90 6.89
C ASN A 27 2.62 -19.37 5.45
N LEU A 28 2.37 -18.54 4.49
CA LEU A 28 2.53 -18.84 3.09
C LEU A 28 3.65 -17.99 2.50
N ALA A 29 4.81 -18.60 2.26
CA ALA A 29 5.90 -17.93 1.55
C ALA A 29 5.66 -17.99 0.04
N LEU A 30 5.57 -16.83 -0.58
CA LEU A 30 5.50 -16.71 -2.04
C LEU A 30 6.88 -16.36 -2.58
N ALA A 31 7.44 -17.28 -3.36
CA ALA A 31 8.64 -17.03 -4.15
C ALA A 31 8.34 -16.09 -5.33
N ASP A 32 9.39 -15.51 -5.91
CA ASP A 32 9.29 -14.61 -7.04
C ASP A 32 8.42 -15.16 -8.18
N GLY A 33 7.49 -14.33 -8.66
CA GLY A 33 6.57 -14.68 -9.74
C GLY A 33 5.47 -15.69 -9.35
N CYS A 34 5.43 -16.13 -8.08
CA CYS A 34 4.38 -17.01 -7.60
C CYS A 34 3.12 -16.25 -7.23
N LYS A 35 1.95 -16.87 -7.47
CA LYS A 35 0.64 -16.29 -7.16
C LYS A 35 -0.24 -17.29 -6.43
N MET A 36 -1.12 -16.77 -5.60
CA MET A 36 -2.28 -17.49 -5.09
C MET A 36 -3.43 -17.39 -6.11
N THR A 37 -4.00 -18.51 -6.50
CA THR A 37 -5.18 -18.52 -7.36
C THR A 37 -6.43 -18.76 -6.52
N PHE A 38 -7.42 -17.92 -6.69
CA PHE A 38 -8.70 -18.00 -5.99
C PHE A 38 -9.76 -18.63 -6.91
N ASP A 39 -10.09 -19.87 -6.68
CA ASP A 39 -11.14 -20.59 -7.38
C ASP A 39 -12.52 -20.28 -6.79
N GLY A 40 -12.61 -20.01 -5.50
CA GLY A 40 -13.84 -19.67 -4.78
C GLY A 40 -13.63 -18.67 -3.64
N ALA A 41 -14.73 -18.27 -3.01
CA ALA A 41 -14.70 -17.41 -1.83
C ALA A 41 -14.20 -18.16 -0.60
N LEU A 42 -13.42 -17.49 0.23
CA LEU A 42 -13.02 -18.00 1.54
C LEU A 42 -14.05 -17.62 2.61
N SER A 43 -14.19 -18.46 3.62
CA SER A 43 -15.04 -18.13 4.77
C SER A 43 -14.45 -16.99 5.58
N ALA A 44 -15.30 -16.28 6.34
CA ALA A 44 -14.88 -15.24 7.27
C ALA A 44 -13.92 -15.74 8.36
N ASP A 45 -13.90 -17.05 8.63
CA ASP A 45 -13.02 -17.67 9.62
C ASP A 45 -11.64 -18.05 9.06
N SER A 46 -11.40 -17.83 7.77
CA SER A 46 -10.10 -18.14 7.15
C SER A 46 -9.01 -17.21 7.68
N ARG A 47 -7.80 -17.74 7.77
CA ARG A 47 -6.59 -17.05 8.24
C ARG A 47 -5.44 -17.45 7.33
N ILE A 48 -4.91 -16.50 6.57
CA ILE A 48 -3.76 -16.74 5.69
C ILE A 48 -2.77 -15.60 5.89
N GLY A 49 -1.64 -15.89 6.51
CA GLY A 49 -0.49 -15.00 6.51
C GLY A 49 0.33 -15.22 5.25
N VAL A 50 0.79 -14.14 4.64
CA VAL A 50 1.59 -14.18 3.40
C VAL A 50 2.90 -13.47 3.63
N SER A 51 3.99 -14.17 3.34
CA SER A 51 5.34 -13.61 3.24
C SER A 51 5.75 -13.57 1.77
N VAL A 52 6.40 -12.49 1.37
CA VAL A 52 6.94 -12.31 0.02
C VAL A 52 8.43 -12.04 0.13
N GLU A 53 9.25 -12.89 -0.46
CA GLU A 53 10.70 -12.79 -0.34
C GLU A 53 11.24 -11.52 -1.02
N ASN A 54 10.78 -11.24 -2.23
CA ASN A 54 11.17 -10.05 -2.98
C ASN A 54 9.92 -9.30 -3.48
N PRO A 55 9.47 -8.26 -2.77
CA PRO A 55 8.35 -7.44 -3.22
C PRO A 55 8.61 -6.87 -4.61
N SER A 56 7.69 -7.11 -5.53
CA SER A 56 7.79 -6.68 -6.92
C SER A 56 6.52 -5.96 -7.37
N GLN A 57 6.53 -5.46 -8.60
CA GLN A 57 5.33 -4.85 -9.20
C GLN A 57 4.23 -5.87 -9.56
N ASP A 58 4.47 -7.17 -9.39
CA ASP A 58 3.51 -8.20 -9.76
C ASP A 58 2.37 -8.29 -8.75
N TYR A 59 1.20 -8.71 -9.23
CA TYR A 59 0.11 -9.08 -8.35
C TYR A 59 0.37 -10.42 -7.69
N LEU A 60 0.01 -10.52 -6.42
CA LEU A 60 0.16 -11.73 -5.60
C LEU A 60 -0.93 -12.77 -5.87
N THR A 61 -2.03 -12.35 -6.51
CA THR A 61 -3.20 -13.18 -6.70
C THR A 61 -3.61 -13.28 -8.16
N SER A 62 -4.44 -14.28 -8.44
CA SER A 62 -5.18 -14.43 -9.68
C SER A 62 -6.61 -14.86 -9.35
N GLY A 63 -7.58 -14.11 -9.87
CA GLY A 63 -9.00 -14.36 -9.63
C GLY A 63 -9.48 -14.00 -8.23
N PHE A 64 -8.76 -13.12 -7.52
CA PHE A 64 -9.10 -12.70 -6.16
C PHE A 64 -10.50 -12.08 -6.09
N ALA A 65 -10.78 -11.02 -6.86
CA ALA A 65 -12.10 -10.38 -6.99
C ALA A 65 -12.87 -10.25 -5.65
N GLN A 66 -12.17 -9.91 -4.57
CA GLN A 66 -12.69 -9.81 -3.20
C GLN A 66 -13.29 -11.13 -2.64
N LYS A 67 -12.78 -12.26 -3.06
CA LYS A 67 -13.19 -13.58 -2.54
C LYS A 67 -12.70 -13.85 -1.11
N ALA A 68 -11.91 -12.94 -0.54
CA ALA A 68 -11.50 -12.91 0.85
C ALA A 68 -11.37 -11.46 1.33
N THR A 69 -11.26 -11.25 2.63
CA THR A 69 -11.02 -9.93 3.23
C THR A 69 -9.52 -9.73 3.43
N ILE A 70 -9.05 -8.50 3.33
CA ILE A 70 -7.66 -8.12 3.66
C ILE A 70 -7.64 -7.67 5.12
N GLY A 71 -6.81 -8.30 5.94
CA GLY A 71 -6.61 -7.94 7.33
C GLY A 71 -5.34 -7.11 7.54
N THR A 72 -5.38 -6.30 8.58
CA THR A 72 -4.22 -5.52 9.05
C THR A 72 -3.55 -6.14 10.27
N SER A 73 -4.13 -7.21 10.82
CA SER A 73 -3.65 -7.95 12.00
C SER A 73 -4.20 -9.37 11.95
N GLU A 74 -3.77 -10.26 12.83
CA GLU A 74 -4.22 -11.66 12.95
C GLU A 74 -5.73 -11.83 13.26
N GLN A 75 -6.55 -10.89 12.87
CA GLN A 75 -7.99 -10.91 13.09
C GLN A 75 -8.72 -11.70 12.00
N GLU A 76 -9.96 -11.95 12.30
CA GLU A 76 -10.86 -12.81 11.53
C GLU A 76 -11.04 -12.46 10.08
N GLY A 77 -11.02 -13.50 9.24
CA GLY A 77 -11.56 -13.47 7.87
C GLY A 77 -10.57 -13.13 6.78
N THR A 78 -9.21 -13.50 6.86
CA THR A 78 -8.41 -12.68 6.03
C THR A 78 -7.09 -13.22 5.56
N ILE A 79 -6.65 -12.59 4.50
CA ILE A 79 -5.29 -12.61 4.03
C ILE A 79 -4.60 -11.37 4.62
N GLN A 80 -3.44 -11.55 5.19
CA GLN A 80 -2.63 -10.48 5.76
C GLN A 80 -1.16 -10.64 5.38
N SER A 81 -0.39 -9.57 5.45
CA SER A 81 1.06 -9.66 5.36
C SER A 81 1.64 -10.15 6.68
N ASP A 82 2.57 -11.11 6.64
CA ASP A 82 3.35 -11.52 7.82
C ASP A 82 4.52 -10.56 8.09
N ASP A 83 4.89 -9.78 7.12
CA ASP A 83 5.90 -8.74 7.27
C ASP A 83 5.21 -7.38 7.51
N THR A 84 5.40 -6.84 8.71
CA THR A 84 4.80 -5.57 9.11
C THR A 84 5.34 -4.35 8.36
N SER A 85 6.46 -4.49 7.67
CA SER A 85 7.02 -3.46 6.79
C SER A 85 6.39 -3.45 5.39
N LEU A 86 5.54 -4.44 5.08
CA LEU A 86 4.88 -4.58 3.79
C LEU A 86 3.37 -4.44 3.94
N THR A 87 2.78 -3.61 3.12
CA THR A 87 1.33 -3.42 3.09
C THR A 87 0.71 -4.27 1.98
N LEU A 88 -0.20 -5.16 2.37
CA LEU A 88 -1.04 -5.88 1.41
C LEU A 88 -2.21 -4.97 1.00
N ALA A 89 -2.39 -4.74 -0.28
CA ALA A 89 -3.42 -3.86 -0.80
C ALA A 89 -4.18 -4.47 -1.99
N TYR A 90 -5.37 -3.92 -2.26
CA TYR A 90 -6.26 -4.37 -3.33
C TYR A 90 -6.33 -3.34 -4.45
N ASP A 91 -6.04 -3.78 -5.67
CA ASP A 91 -6.26 -2.99 -6.87
C ASP A 91 -7.70 -3.19 -7.36
N THR A 92 -8.51 -2.15 -7.29
CA THR A 92 -9.94 -2.19 -7.67
C THR A 92 -10.14 -2.37 -9.18
N THR A 93 -9.17 -2.01 -10.00
CA THR A 93 -9.22 -2.13 -11.46
C THR A 93 -8.82 -3.53 -11.89
N ALA A 94 -7.68 -4.01 -11.44
CA ALA A 94 -7.21 -5.36 -11.73
C ALA A 94 -7.99 -6.43 -10.95
N LYS A 95 -8.61 -6.06 -9.82
CA LYS A 95 -9.28 -6.94 -8.85
C LYS A 95 -8.37 -7.98 -8.23
N GLU A 96 -7.11 -7.60 -8.02
CA GLU A 96 -6.07 -8.46 -7.49
C GLU A 96 -5.35 -7.81 -6.31
N LEU A 97 -4.68 -8.64 -5.47
CA LEU A 97 -3.84 -8.17 -4.38
C LEU A 97 -2.41 -7.91 -4.84
N TYR A 98 -1.80 -6.90 -4.25
CA TYR A 98 -0.40 -6.56 -4.45
C TYR A 98 0.27 -6.18 -3.13
N ILE A 99 1.60 -6.24 -3.08
CA ILE A 99 2.40 -5.64 -2.01
C ILE A 99 2.70 -4.20 -2.37
N GLY A 100 2.48 -3.31 -1.42
CA GLY A 100 2.80 -1.90 -1.54
C GLY A 100 3.58 -1.38 -0.35
N TYR A 101 4.11 -0.19 -0.55
CA TYR A 101 4.76 0.60 0.48
C TYR A 101 3.93 1.82 0.83
N GLN A 102 3.99 2.22 2.08
CA GLN A 102 3.31 3.42 2.56
C GLN A 102 4.14 4.65 2.22
N VAL A 103 3.56 5.58 1.47
CA VAL A 103 4.17 6.86 1.17
C VAL A 103 3.35 7.96 1.83
N THR A 104 3.95 8.66 2.79
CA THR A 104 3.35 9.81 3.43
C THR A 104 3.81 11.08 2.71
N TYR A 105 2.87 11.85 2.20
CA TYR A 105 3.08 13.16 1.61
C TYR A 105 2.81 14.22 2.67
N GLU A 106 3.81 15.02 3.02
CA GLU A 106 3.68 16.14 3.98
C GLU A 106 3.82 17.47 3.25
N LEU A 107 3.00 18.46 3.63
CA LEU A 107 3.02 19.82 3.03
C LEU A 107 4.26 20.55 3.52
N GLY A 108 5.30 20.28 3.83
CA GLY A 108 6.52 21.03 4.21
C GLY A 108 6.33 22.37 4.97
N ALA A 109 5.07 22.81 5.10
CA ALA A 109 4.64 23.98 5.86
C ALA A 109 3.24 23.73 6.44
N SER A 110 2.87 24.47 7.49
CA SER A 110 1.56 24.32 8.13
C SER A 110 0.43 24.81 7.22
N VAL A 111 -0.71 24.13 7.29
CA VAL A 111 -1.97 24.57 6.66
C VAL A 111 -2.38 25.94 7.17
N ALA A 112 -2.15 26.26 8.46
CA ALA A 112 -2.42 27.57 9.04
C ALA A 112 -1.56 28.69 8.42
N ASP A 113 -0.38 28.36 7.90
CA ASP A 113 0.52 29.29 7.21
C ASP A 113 0.24 29.37 5.69
N GLY A 114 -0.80 28.69 5.23
CA GLY A 114 -1.29 28.77 3.85
C GLY A 114 -0.81 27.63 2.94
N ALA A 115 -0.25 26.54 3.49
CA ALA A 115 0.03 25.36 2.71
C ALA A 115 -1.24 24.52 2.51
N TYR A 116 -1.38 23.87 1.34
CA TYR A 116 -2.50 22.97 1.06
C TYR A 116 -2.22 22.07 -0.16
N PHE A 117 -2.89 20.94 -0.20
CA PHE A 117 -3.00 20.14 -1.42
C PHE A 117 -4.00 20.81 -2.38
N THR A 118 -3.68 20.93 -3.66
CA THR A 118 -4.47 21.77 -4.59
C THR A 118 -5.92 21.32 -4.76
N ASP A 119 -6.22 20.05 -4.57
CA ASP A 119 -7.58 19.52 -4.57
C ASP A 119 -8.39 19.85 -3.30
N GLU A 120 -7.73 20.41 -2.26
CA GLU A 120 -8.35 20.90 -1.03
C GLU A 120 -8.47 22.44 -0.98
N GLU A 121 -8.13 23.16 -2.06
CA GLU A 121 -8.13 24.62 -2.09
C GLU A 121 -9.50 25.21 -1.69
N SER A 122 -10.59 24.57 -2.08
CA SER A 122 -11.95 25.01 -1.77
C SER A 122 -12.43 24.70 -0.35
N LEU A 123 -11.69 23.88 0.40
CA LEU A 123 -12.04 23.52 1.78
C LEU A 123 -11.66 24.65 2.75
N PRO A 124 -12.42 24.82 3.86
CA PRO A 124 -11.97 25.61 4.99
C PRO A 124 -10.61 25.16 5.49
N VAL A 125 -9.82 26.08 6.05
CA VAL A 125 -8.45 25.78 6.51
C VAL A 125 -8.42 24.64 7.53
N GLU A 126 -9.40 24.62 8.44
CA GLU A 126 -9.55 23.60 9.48
C GLU A 126 -9.87 22.19 8.96
N ASP A 127 -10.35 22.10 7.72
CA ASP A 127 -10.71 20.81 7.07
C ASP A 127 -9.62 20.31 6.13
N ARG A 128 -8.52 21.04 5.95
CA ARG A 128 -7.41 20.67 5.09
C ARG A 128 -6.44 19.74 5.81
N ASN A 129 -5.85 18.83 5.07
CA ASN A 129 -4.88 17.87 5.61
C ASN A 129 -3.44 18.41 5.50
N GLU A 130 -2.64 18.29 6.56
CA GLU A 130 -1.21 18.58 6.54
C GLU A 130 -0.39 17.45 5.92
N SER A 131 -0.96 16.25 5.87
CA SER A 131 -0.34 15.07 5.26
C SER A 131 -1.36 14.13 4.63
N ARG A 132 -0.90 13.31 3.68
CA ARG A 132 -1.68 12.25 3.04
C ARG A 132 -0.89 10.96 3.01
N LEU A 133 -1.56 9.85 3.25
CA LEU A 133 -0.99 8.52 3.13
C LEU A 133 -1.51 7.88 1.84
N ALA A 134 -0.58 7.31 1.06
CA ALA A 134 -0.90 6.45 -0.07
C ALA A 134 -0.16 5.13 0.04
N VAL A 135 -0.77 4.05 -0.45
CA VAL A 135 -0.10 2.77 -0.64
C VAL A 135 0.28 2.65 -2.11
N ILE A 136 1.57 2.61 -2.38
CA ILE A 136 2.12 2.54 -3.73
C ILE A 136 2.63 1.11 -3.96
N ARG A 137 2.22 0.50 -5.06
CA ARG A 137 2.67 -0.86 -5.41
C ARG A 137 4.20 -0.91 -5.52
N ALA A 138 4.80 -1.93 -4.93
CA ALA A 138 6.24 -2.11 -4.89
C ALA A 138 6.87 -2.02 -6.30
N ASN A 139 8.00 -1.34 -6.41
CA ASN A 139 8.72 -1.12 -7.66
C ASN A 139 7.87 -0.50 -8.78
N THR A 140 6.92 0.37 -8.41
CA THR A 140 6.18 1.22 -9.36
C THR A 140 6.40 2.70 -9.06
N HIS A 141 5.89 3.54 -9.95
CA HIS A 141 6.03 4.98 -9.83
C HIS A 141 4.92 5.58 -8.95
N PRO A 142 5.22 6.61 -8.15
CA PRO A 142 4.22 7.28 -7.33
C PRO A 142 3.33 8.19 -8.19
N LYS A 143 2.08 8.34 -7.77
CA LYS A 143 1.21 9.41 -8.24
C LYS A 143 1.37 10.58 -7.28
N LEU A 144 2.24 11.53 -7.62
CA LEU A 144 2.54 12.68 -6.79
C LEU A 144 1.35 13.65 -6.75
N PRO A 145 0.85 14.03 -5.56
CA PRO A 145 -0.16 15.08 -5.46
C PRO A 145 0.46 16.45 -5.78
N ASP A 146 -0.36 17.41 -6.19
CA ASP A 146 0.06 18.80 -6.29
C ASP A 146 -0.21 19.53 -4.97
N ALA A 147 0.65 20.49 -4.63
CA ALA A 147 0.58 21.26 -3.41
C ALA A 147 1.01 22.71 -3.63
N ARG A 148 0.58 23.59 -2.74
CA ARG A 148 0.92 25.01 -2.74
C ARG A 148 1.19 25.52 -1.33
N ASN A 149 1.90 26.63 -1.24
CA ASN A 149 2.01 27.44 -0.02
C ASN A 149 1.70 28.89 -0.36
N GLY A 150 0.48 29.31 -0.12
CA GLY A 150 -0.02 30.60 -0.54
C GLY A 150 0.09 30.77 -2.08
N ARG A 151 0.92 31.72 -2.52
CA ARG A 151 1.18 31.95 -3.97
C ARG A 151 2.35 31.13 -4.53
N GLN A 152 3.06 30.42 -3.67
CA GLN A 152 4.17 29.57 -4.10
C GLN A 152 3.65 28.28 -4.71
N ALA A 153 4.21 27.89 -5.86
CA ALA A 153 3.91 26.62 -6.49
C ALA A 153 4.80 25.51 -5.96
N LEU A 154 4.36 24.26 -6.13
CA LEU A 154 5.16 23.10 -5.83
C LEU A 154 6.43 23.09 -6.70
N GLY A 155 7.59 23.04 -6.06
CA GLY A 155 8.89 22.87 -6.73
C GLY A 155 9.30 21.39 -6.83
N GLY A 156 8.81 20.54 -5.93
CA GLY A 156 9.07 19.11 -5.93
C GLY A 156 8.74 18.45 -4.60
N TRP A 157 8.88 17.12 -4.57
CA TRP A 157 8.73 16.29 -3.39
C TRP A 157 10.08 15.69 -3.00
N TYR A 158 10.46 15.79 -1.73
CA TYR A 158 11.80 15.45 -1.26
C TYR A 158 11.76 14.59 -0.01
N GLN A 159 12.65 13.63 0.08
CA GLN A 159 12.94 12.90 1.32
C GLN A 159 13.69 13.79 2.31
N GLU A 160 13.88 13.31 3.53
CA GLU A 160 14.59 14.03 4.59
C GLU A 160 16.07 14.33 4.23
N ASP A 161 16.68 13.48 3.42
CA ASP A 161 18.06 13.62 2.93
C ASP A 161 18.16 14.50 1.67
N ASP A 162 17.12 15.24 1.32
CA ASP A 162 16.99 16.06 0.11
C ASP A 162 16.98 15.28 -1.23
N THR A 163 16.79 13.97 -1.18
CA THR A 163 16.58 13.19 -2.41
C THR A 163 15.20 13.53 -2.99
N GLU A 164 15.18 13.97 -4.24
CA GLU A 164 13.93 14.28 -4.95
C GLU A 164 13.23 13.00 -5.41
N ILE A 165 11.93 12.94 -5.13
CA ILE A 165 11.03 11.89 -5.65
C ILE A 165 10.22 12.49 -6.79
N THR A 166 10.41 11.94 -7.97
CA THR A 166 9.73 12.36 -9.19
C THR A 166 8.70 11.31 -9.63
N LYS A 167 7.89 11.65 -10.62
CA LYS A 167 6.96 10.71 -11.26
C LYS A 167 7.63 9.46 -11.86
N ASP A 168 8.95 9.51 -12.07
CA ASP A 168 9.74 8.42 -12.65
C ASP A 168 10.56 7.66 -11.58
N SER A 169 10.47 8.06 -10.31
CA SER A 169 11.11 7.35 -9.19
C SER A 169 10.38 6.04 -8.92
N TYR A 170 11.13 4.99 -8.54
CA TYR A 170 10.55 3.73 -8.07
C TYR A 170 10.42 3.74 -6.56
N ILE A 171 9.26 3.30 -6.07
CA ILE A 171 9.00 3.15 -4.64
C ILE A 171 9.43 1.75 -4.21
N THR A 172 10.44 1.68 -3.35
CA THR A 172 11.08 0.44 -2.91
C THR A 172 11.05 0.23 -1.40
N GLY A 173 10.35 1.11 -0.67
CA GLY A 173 10.18 1.04 0.78
C GLY A 173 9.21 2.11 1.26
N ASP A 174 8.79 1.98 2.52
CA ASP A 174 8.01 3.01 3.20
C ASP A 174 8.81 4.30 3.28
N MET A 175 8.17 5.43 3.04
CA MET A 175 8.83 6.73 3.09
C MET A 175 7.89 7.88 3.43
N THR A 176 8.46 8.94 3.98
CA THR A 176 7.83 10.24 4.10
C THR A 176 8.54 11.22 3.17
N ILE A 177 7.77 11.95 2.37
CA ILE A 177 8.28 12.97 1.47
C ILE A 177 7.58 14.30 1.73
N LYS A 178 8.32 15.40 1.63
CA LYS A 178 7.86 16.75 1.92
C LYS A 178 7.82 17.61 0.68
N ALA A 179 6.76 18.39 0.54
CA ALA A 179 6.67 19.38 -0.51
C ALA A 179 7.66 20.51 -0.27
N LYS A 180 8.41 20.89 -1.29
CA LYS A 180 9.15 22.16 -1.33
C LYS A 180 8.44 23.09 -2.31
N CYS A 181 7.87 24.17 -1.79
CA CYS A 181 7.26 25.20 -2.63
C CYS A 181 8.27 26.28 -2.99
N VAL A 182 8.19 26.79 -4.21
CA VAL A 182 9.07 27.82 -4.73
C VAL A 182 8.25 29.07 -5.07
N GLY A 183 8.85 30.24 -4.86
CA GLY A 183 8.19 31.50 -5.19
C GLY A 183 7.86 31.56 -6.67
N ALA A 184 6.69 32.10 -7.01
CA ALA A 184 6.41 32.49 -8.38
C ALA A 184 7.44 33.54 -8.80
N GLN A 185 8.21 33.26 -9.84
CA GLN A 185 9.05 34.24 -10.48
C GLN A 185 8.20 35.25 -11.25
#